data_2d8b082ab5d12450baebd43c82bb892e
#
_entry.id   2d8b082ab5d12450baebd43c82bb892e
#
_cell.length_a   1.000
_cell.length_b   1.000
_cell.length_c   1.000
_cell.angle_alpha   90.00
_cell.angle_beta   90.00
_cell.angle_gamma   90.00
#
_symmetry.space_group_name_H-M   'P 1'
#
loop_
_entity.id
_entity.type
_entity.pdbx_description
1 polymer ?
#
loop_
_entity_poly.entity_id
_entity_poly.type
_entity_poly.pdbx_seq_one_letter_code
_entity_poly.pdbx_strand_id
1 'polypeptide(L)'
;MKMITAIIQTHKLDDVRESLNEVGIMGMTVTEAKGFGRTKGHTEIYRGAEYQINYIPKFKIELVVEDSIEEKVIETISKTAKTGKIGDGK
;
A
#
# COMPACT_ATOMS: atom_id res chain seq x y z
N MET A 1 1.57 -22.32 -2.23
CA MET A 1 0.92 -21.00 -2.39
C MET A 1 1.19 -20.09 -1.22
N LYS A 2 1.32 -18.82 -1.49
CA LYS A 2 1.56 -17.80 -0.48
C LYS A 2 0.54 -16.69 -0.63
N MET A 3 0.13 -16.13 0.49
CA MET A 3 -0.67 -14.91 0.48
C MET A 3 0.24 -13.73 0.74
N ILE A 4 0.12 -12.73 -0.10
CA ILE A 4 0.86 -11.49 0.04
C ILE A 4 -0.13 -10.40 0.41
N THR A 5 0.18 -9.66 1.46
CA THR A 5 -0.61 -8.53 1.89
C THR A 5 0.27 -7.29 1.84
N ALA A 6 -0.21 -6.25 1.22
CA ALA A 6 0.52 -4.99 1.14
C ALA A 6 -0.40 -3.82 1.47
N ILE A 7 0.15 -2.83 2.13
CA ILE A 7 -0.55 -1.58 2.43
C ILE A 7 0.11 -0.49 1.60
N ILE A 8 -0.67 0.17 0.77
CA ILE A 8 -0.14 1.12 -0.19
C ILE A 8 -0.88 2.46 -0.12
N GLN A 9 -0.25 3.50 -0.60
CA GLN A 9 -0.89 4.79 -0.79
C GLN A 9 -1.99 4.66 -1.82
N THR A 10 -3.08 5.41 -1.64
CA THR A 10 -4.24 5.30 -2.52
C THR A 10 -3.90 5.63 -3.98
N HIS A 11 -3.02 6.60 -4.19
CA HIS A 11 -2.65 6.99 -5.55
C HIS A 11 -1.73 6.00 -6.27
N LYS A 12 -1.25 4.98 -5.56
CA LYS A 12 -0.39 3.94 -6.13
C LYS A 12 -1.14 2.73 -6.64
N LEU A 13 -2.43 2.65 -6.36
CA LEU A 13 -3.21 1.43 -6.65
C LEU A 13 -3.14 1.04 -8.13
N ASP A 14 -3.38 1.98 -9.02
CA ASP A 14 -3.39 1.66 -10.45
C ASP A 14 -2.01 1.26 -10.94
N ASP A 15 -0.96 1.92 -10.47
CA ASP A 15 0.42 1.56 -10.83
C ASP A 15 0.77 0.15 -10.37
N VAL A 16 0.37 -0.19 -9.15
CA VAL A 16 0.62 -1.53 -8.61
C VAL A 16 -0.14 -2.57 -9.42
N ARG A 17 -1.41 -2.32 -9.73
CA ARG A 17 -2.22 -3.22 -10.53
C ARG A 17 -1.59 -3.47 -11.90
N GLU A 18 -1.17 -2.42 -12.57
CA GLU A 18 -0.54 -2.54 -13.88
C GLU A 18 0.77 -3.33 -13.82
N SER A 19 1.61 -3.03 -12.82
CA SER A 19 2.87 -3.73 -12.66
C SER A 19 2.67 -5.21 -12.36
N LEU A 20 1.68 -5.55 -11.54
CA LEU A 20 1.35 -6.94 -11.25
C LEU A 20 0.82 -7.66 -12.47
N ASN A 21 0.02 -6.98 -13.26
CA ASN A 21 -0.51 -7.55 -14.51
C ASN A 21 0.62 -7.91 -15.47
N GLU A 22 1.65 -7.08 -15.54
CA GLU A 22 2.82 -7.34 -16.39
C GLU A 22 3.58 -8.60 -15.99
N VAL A 23 3.55 -8.98 -14.72
CA VAL A 23 4.21 -10.20 -14.24
C VAL A 23 3.24 -11.38 -14.15
N GLY A 24 2.06 -11.26 -14.75
CA GLY A 24 1.13 -12.37 -14.86
C GLY A 24 0.09 -12.49 -13.75
N ILE A 25 0.02 -11.52 -12.86
CA ILE A 25 -0.98 -11.53 -11.80
C ILE A 25 -2.23 -10.84 -12.30
N MET A 26 -3.32 -11.59 -12.35
CA MET A 26 -4.58 -11.12 -12.93
C MET A 26 -5.62 -10.76 -11.88
N GLY A 27 -5.40 -11.09 -10.62
CA GLY A 27 -6.39 -10.81 -9.60
C GLY A 27 -5.78 -10.42 -8.27
N MET A 28 -6.47 -9.54 -7.58
CA MET A 28 -6.14 -9.15 -6.21
C MET A 28 -7.38 -8.64 -5.54
N THR A 29 -7.41 -8.71 -4.22
CA THR A 29 -8.48 -8.14 -3.43
C THR A 29 -8.02 -6.81 -2.87
N VAL A 30 -8.85 -5.80 -3.00
CA VAL A 30 -8.53 -4.45 -2.51
C VAL A 30 -9.52 -4.08 -1.43
N THR A 31 -9.02 -3.64 -0.30
CA THR A 31 -9.84 -3.19 0.81
C THR A 31 -9.40 -1.78 1.18
N GLU A 32 -10.36 -0.89 1.35
CA GLU A 32 -10.05 0.43 1.87
C GLU A 32 -9.66 0.31 3.34
N ALA A 33 -8.59 1.00 3.70
CA ALA A 33 -8.07 0.93 5.05
C ALA A 33 -7.63 2.32 5.50
N LYS A 34 -7.43 2.47 6.79
CA LYS A 34 -6.89 3.70 7.36
C LYS A 34 -5.61 3.36 8.09
N GLY A 35 -4.55 4.07 7.77
CA GLY A 35 -3.27 3.87 8.42
C GLY A 35 -3.09 4.83 9.58
N PHE A 36 -2.49 4.33 10.63
CA PHE A 36 -2.09 5.13 11.77
C PHE A 36 -0.64 4.77 12.07
N GLY A 37 0.18 5.76 12.32
CA GLY A 37 1.56 5.48 12.66
C GLY A 37 2.52 6.56 12.19
N ARG A 38 3.62 6.13 11.62
CA ARG A 38 4.75 7.01 11.34
C ARG A 38 4.58 7.90 10.12
N THR A 39 3.71 7.53 9.20
CA THR A 39 3.41 8.42 8.10
C THR A 39 2.61 9.58 8.64
N LYS A 40 3.21 10.72 8.67
CA LYS A 40 2.52 11.92 9.11
C LYS A 40 1.65 12.40 7.96
N GLY A 41 0.37 12.43 8.19
CA GLY A 41 -0.55 12.95 7.20
C GLY A 41 -0.57 14.45 7.23
N HIS A 42 -1.47 14.98 8.00
CA HIS A 42 -1.66 16.41 8.12
C HIS A 42 -1.64 16.84 9.56
N THR A 43 -1.17 18.05 9.76
CA THR A 43 -1.38 18.74 11.02
C THR A 43 -2.43 19.79 10.75
N GLU A 44 -3.49 19.78 11.52
CA GLU A 44 -4.55 20.76 11.40
C GLU A 44 -4.67 21.57 12.68
N ILE A 45 -5.03 22.82 12.51
CA ILE A 45 -5.32 23.70 13.63
C ILE A 45 -6.82 23.79 13.79
N TYR A 46 -7.30 23.41 14.96
CA TYR A 46 -8.70 23.43 15.26
C TYR A 46 -8.91 24.10 16.61
N ARG A 47 -9.69 25.18 16.64
CA ARG A 47 -9.93 25.98 17.85
C ARG A 47 -8.64 26.46 18.51
N GLY A 48 -7.65 26.83 17.71
CA GLY A 48 -6.38 27.29 18.21
C GLY A 48 -5.43 26.22 18.73
N ALA A 49 -5.84 24.96 18.67
CA ALA A 49 -5.00 23.84 19.03
C ALA A 49 -4.60 23.08 17.77
N GLU A 50 -3.38 22.58 17.76
CA GLU A 50 -2.85 21.82 16.65
C GLU A 50 -3.16 20.34 16.86
N TYR A 51 -3.81 19.74 15.87
CA TYR A 51 -4.13 18.31 15.89
C TYR A 51 -3.46 17.63 14.73
N GLN A 52 -2.88 16.48 14.99
CA GLN A 52 -2.39 15.63 13.93
C GLN A 52 -3.52 14.72 13.45
N ILE A 53 -3.64 14.60 12.15
CA ILE A 53 -4.51 13.60 11.59
C ILE A 53 -3.78 12.26 11.72
N ASN A 54 -4.28 11.40 12.56
CA ASN A 54 -3.65 10.13 12.86
C ASN A 54 -4.02 9.02 11.91
N TYR A 55 -5.10 9.20 11.15
CA TYR A 55 -5.59 8.18 10.24
C TYR A 55 -5.53 8.67 8.81
N ILE A 56 -4.80 7.94 8.00
CA ILE A 56 -4.58 8.27 6.60
C ILE A 56 -5.17 7.19 5.74
N PRO A 57 -5.96 7.54 4.70
CA PRO A 57 -6.50 6.53 3.80
C PRO A 57 -5.39 5.74 3.12
N LYS A 58 -5.57 4.44 3.08
CA LYS A 58 -4.67 3.50 2.44
C LYS A 58 -5.50 2.44 1.73
N PHE A 59 -4.88 1.68 0.85
CA PHE A 59 -5.46 0.45 0.37
C PHE A 59 -4.67 -0.73 0.89
N LYS A 60 -5.39 -1.74 1.32
CA LYS A 60 -4.81 -3.04 1.63
C LYS A 60 -5.09 -3.94 0.45
N ILE A 61 -4.04 -4.46 -0.15
CA ILE A 61 -4.17 -5.41 -1.24
C ILE A 61 -3.75 -6.79 -0.76
N GLU A 62 -4.47 -7.79 -1.20
CA GLU A 62 -4.19 -9.18 -0.86
C GLU A 62 -4.25 -10.02 -2.11
N LEU A 63 -3.27 -10.87 -2.29
CA LEU A 63 -3.25 -11.78 -3.42
C LEU A 63 -2.58 -13.09 -3.02
N VAL A 64 -3.00 -14.16 -3.69
CA VAL A 64 -2.44 -15.48 -3.47
C VAL A 64 -1.60 -15.83 -4.70
N VAL A 65 -0.37 -16.22 -4.48
CA VAL A 65 0.56 -16.51 -5.57
C VAL A 65 1.23 -17.85 -5.35
N GLU A 66 1.71 -18.43 -6.44
CA GLU A 66 2.53 -19.63 -6.38
C GLU A 66 3.87 -19.29 -5.72
N ASP A 67 4.43 -20.25 -5.00
CA ASP A 67 5.69 -20.06 -4.30
C ASP A 67 6.80 -19.62 -5.23
N SER A 68 6.79 -20.13 -6.47
CA SER A 68 7.85 -19.85 -7.43
C SER A 68 7.94 -18.39 -7.87
N ILE A 69 6.87 -17.62 -7.70
CA ILE A 69 6.84 -16.22 -8.12
C ILE A 69 6.69 -15.25 -6.95
N GLU A 70 6.71 -15.75 -5.72
CA GLU A 70 6.53 -14.94 -4.53
C GLU A 70 7.50 -13.76 -4.48
N GLU A 71 8.79 -14.05 -4.64
CA GLU A 71 9.80 -13.00 -4.59
C GLU A 71 9.63 -11.97 -5.68
N LYS A 72 9.28 -12.41 -6.86
CA LYS A 72 9.05 -11.52 -8.00
C LYS A 72 7.88 -10.58 -7.73
N VAL A 73 6.82 -11.10 -7.16
CA VAL A 73 5.63 -10.30 -6.84
C VAL A 73 5.95 -9.30 -5.74
N ILE A 74 6.63 -9.73 -4.69
CA ILE A 74 7.02 -8.83 -3.59
C ILE A 74 7.90 -7.71 -4.11
N GLU A 75 8.89 -8.04 -4.92
CA GLU A 75 9.77 -7.05 -5.52
C GLU A 75 9.00 -6.06 -6.37
N THR A 76 8.07 -6.54 -7.17
CA THR A 76 7.25 -5.71 -8.06
C THR A 76 6.42 -4.72 -7.25
N ILE A 77 5.74 -5.19 -6.21
CA ILE A 77 4.93 -4.33 -5.35
C ILE A 77 5.81 -3.32 -4.63
N SER A 78 6.89 -3.77 -4.04
CA SER A 78 7.80 -2.90 -3.28
C SER A 78 8.36 -1.78 -4.15
N LYS A 79 8.77 -2.12 -5.36
CA LYS A 79 9.35 -1.16 -6.28
C LYS A 79 8.32 -0.12 -6.75
N THR A 80 7.11 -0.57 -7.01
CA THR A 80 6.05 0.29 -7.56
C THR A 80 5.41 1.16 -6.47
N ALA A 81 5.20 0.60 -5.28
CA ALA A 81 4.48 1.27 -4.20
C ALA A 81 5.38 2.13 -3.31
N LYS A 82 6.68 1.97 -3.41
CA LYS A 82 7.61 2.68 -2.54
C LYS A 82 7.67 4.16 -2.88
N THR A 83 7.50 5.00 -1.88
CA THR A 83 7.62 6.45 -2.05
C THR A 83 8.87 7.01 -1.37
N GLY A 84 9.59 6.20 -0.61
CA GLY A 84 10.73 6.65 0.16
C GLY A 84 10.37 7.25 1.51
N LYS A 85 9.08 7.38 1.81
CA LYS A 85 8.62 7.90 3.09
C LYS A 85 8.31 6.76 4.04
N ILE A 86 8.55 6.99 5.32
CA ILE A 86 8.25 6.00 6.36
C ILE A 86 6.75 5.70 6.34
N GLY A 87 6.42 4.42 6.33
CA GLY A 87 5.03 3.97 6.37
C GLY A 87 4.39 3.77 5.01
N ASP A 88 5.05 4.12 3.92
CA ASP A 88 4.52 3.91 2.58
C ASP A 88 5.08 2.62 1.97
N GLY A 89 4.21 1.86 1.32
CA GLY A 89 4.62 0.67 0.57
C GLY A 89 4.98 -0.52 1.46
N LYS A 90 4.13 -0.85 2.37
CA LYS A 90 4.33 -2.02 3.26
C LYS A 90 3.71 -3.28 2.70
#